data_028959fdd73a3a27f0cbd3f1fcb81772
#
_entry.id   028959fdd73a3a27f0cbd3f1fcb81772
#
_cell.length_a   1.000
_cell.length_b   1.000
_cell.length_c   1.000
_cell.angle_alpha   90.00
_cell.angle_beta   90.00
_cell.angle_gamma   90.00
#
_symmetry.space_group_name_H-M   'P 1'
#
loop_
_entity.id
_entity.type
_entity.pdbx_description
1 polymer ?
#
loop_
_entity_poly.entity_id
_entity_poly.type
_entity_poly.pdbx_seq_one_letter_code
_entity_poly.pdbx_strand_id
1 'polypeptide(L)'
;MASFTNVATLSYGGNQVSSNVVTGEIREVLTVSKTAVPAAYAVGATITYVIYLINSGTAALTGLTVTDDLGGYAFGAGMVYPLRYTDGTVRYFANGALQAAPDVTAGPPLRFTGITVPAGGTAALVYQAEVTAYAPPTADGVISNTVTVTGGTLAGQTATEEITASQAARLEITKALSPAVVAENGQLTYTFTIRNFGPTAVDAADDAAVTDTFSPVLNDITVTYNGTPWAAPGDYTYSAATGVFSTTPGRITVPAAAYTQSTDGTWVITPGTATLVVSGTI
;
A
#
# COMPACT_ATOMS: atom_id res chain seq x y z
N MET A 1 -27.32 -20.95 -6.80
CA MET A 1 -28.76 -20.57 -6.96
C MET A 1 -29.51 -21.11 -5.77
N ALA A 2 -30.25 -20.26 -5.08
CA ALA A 2 -31.12 -20.69 -3.98
C ALA A 2 -32.48 -21.11 -4.56
N SER A 3 -33.08 -22.19 -4.04
CA SER A 3 -34.44 -22.63 -4.41
C SER A 3 -35.40 -22.33 -3.30
N PHE A 4 -36.65 -22.08 -3.63
CA PHE A 4 -37.73 -21.97 -2.67
C PHE A 4 -38.90 -22.85 -3.08
N THR A 5 -39.71 -23.29 -2.10
CA THR A 5 -40.91 -24.05 -2.33
C THR A 5 -42.08 -23.32 -1.73
N ASN A 6 -43.25 -23.48 -2.34
CA ASN A 6 -44.53 -22.97 -1.81
C ASN A 6 -45.63 -24.00 -1.95
N VAL A 7 -46.51 -24.04 -0.95
CA VAL A 7 -47.71 -24.89 -0.89
C VAL A 7 -48.86 -24.06 -0.32
N ALA A 8 -50.03 -24.15 -0.90
CA ALA A 8 -51.24 -23.52 -0.40
C ALA A 8 -52.10 -24.55 0.37
N THR A 9 -52.85 -24.10 1.38
CA THR A 9 -53.80 -24.92 2.13
C THR A 9 -55.20 -24.32 1.98
N LEU A 10 -56.15 -25.15 1.57
CA LEU A 10 -57.57 -24.81 1.55
C LEU A 10 -58.24 -25.43 2.76
N SER A 11 -58.95 -24.60 3.53
CA SER A 11 -59.76 -25.05 4.69
C SER A 11 -61.24 -24.88 4.37
N TYR A 12 -62.05 -25.93 4.59
CA TYR A 12 -63.49 -25.89 4.39
C TYR A 12 -64.22 -26.86 5.31
N GLY A 13 -65.34 -26.49 5.90
CA GLY A 13 -66.16 -27.34 6.73
C GLY A 13 -65.44 -28.10 7.86
N GLY A 14 -64.34 -27.52 8.39
CA GLY A 14 -63.50 -28.18 9.41
C GLY A 14 -62.43 -29.12 8.85
N ASN A 15 -62.32 -29.25 7.51
CA ASN A 15 -61.28 -30.02 6.80
C ASN A 15 -60.23 -29.11 6.20
N GLN A 16 -59.06 -29.69 5.94
CA GLN A 16 -57.96 -29.04 5.23
C GLN A 16 -57.41 -29.94 4.12
N VAL A 17 -57.10 -29.33 2.96
CA VAL A 17 -56.36 -29.97 1.86
C VAL A 17 -55.23 -29.08 1.41
N SER A 18 -54.10 -29.68 1.10
CA SER A 18 -52.92 -28.92 0.59
C SER A 18 -52.83 -29.06 -0.92
N SER A 19 -52.34 -28.00 -1.58
CA SER A 19 -51.99 -28.05 -2.99
C SER A 19 -50.74 -28.93 -3.22
N ASN A 20 -50.39 -29.15 -4.48
CA ASN A 20 -49.03 -29.58 -4.83
C ASN A 20 -48.00 -28.57 -4.36
N VAL A 21 -46.81 -29.02 -4.10
CA VAL A 21 -45.62 -28.15 -3.87
C VAL A 21 -45.17 -27.60 -5.21
N VAL A 22 -44.94 -26.29 -5.30
CA VAL A 22 -44.27 -25.65 -6.42
C VAL A 22 -42.89 -25.21 -5.98
N THR A 23 -41.90 -25.34 -6.88
CA THR A 23 -40.50 -24.96 -6.65
C THR A 23 -40.11 -23.83 -7.59
N GLY A 24 -39.45 -22.83 -7.06
CA GLY A 24 -38.84 -21.76 -7.84
C GLY A 24 -37.35 -21.62 -7.54
N GLU A 25 -36.63 -20.95 -8.39
CA GLU A 25 -35.21 -20.63 -8.22
C GLU A 25 -35.00 -19.12 -8.11
N ILE A 26 -34.11 -18.72 -7.21
CA ILE A 26 -33.65 -17.34 -7.08
C ILE A 26 -32.32 -17.24 -7.84
N ARG A 27 -32.31 -16.45 -8.91
CA ARG A 27 -31.11 -16.17 -9.67
C ARG A 27 -30.38 -14.98 -9.08
N GLU A 28 -29.08 -15.12 -8.83
CA GLU A 28 -28.22 -13.99 -8.50
C GLU A 28 -28.04 -13.10 -9.72
N VAL A 29 -28.28 -11.80 -9.53
CA VAL A 29 -28.22 -10.80 -10.62
C VAL A 29 -27.14 -9.74 -10.38
N LEU A 30 -26.55 -9.68 -9.17
CA LEU A 30 -25.48 -8.75 -8.84
C LEU A 30 -24.12 -9.43 -8.95
N THR A 31 -23.23 -8.83 -9.74
CA THR A 31 -21.80 -9.16 -9.78
C THR A 31 -21.01 -8.01 -9.19
N VAL A 32 -20.03 -8.34 -8.34
CA VAL A 32 -19.14 -7.37 -7.68
C VAL A 32 -17.71 -7.67 -8.08
N SER A 33 -16.95 -6.63 -8.41
CA SER A 33 -15.50 -6.71 -8.54
C SER A 33 -14.85 -5.54 -7.81
N LYS A 34 -13.61 -5.73 -7.40
CA LYS A 34 -12.77 -4.74 -6.71
C LYS A 34 -11.40 -4.72 -7.35
N THR A 35 -10.83 -3.54 -7.54
CA THR A 35 -9.47 -3.35 -8.06
C THR A 35 -8.78 -2.22 -7.30
N ALA A 36 -7.45 -2.23 -7.30
CA ALA A 36 -6.61 -1.24 -6.62
C ALA A 36 -5.57 -0.63 -7.56
N VAL A 37 -5.27 0.65 -7.39
CA VAL A 37 -4.21 1.36 -8.12
C VAL A 37 -3.46 2.26 -7.14
N PRO A 38 -2.13 2.11 -7.00
CA PRO A 38 -1.29 1.03 -7.56
C PRO A 38 -1.54 -0.33 -6.89
N ALA A 39 -1.09 -1.41 -7.54
CA ALA A 39 -1.17 -2.77 -6.99
C ALA A 39 -0.02 -3.09 -6.00
N ALA A 40 0.96 -2.19 -5.88
CA ALA A 40 2.04 -2.28 -4.90
C ALA A 40 1.98 -1.10 -3.92
N TYR A 41 2.28 -1.35 -2.65
CA TYR A 41 2.19 -0.34 -1.59
C TYR A 41 3.51 -0.15 -0.83
N ALA A 42 3.63 1.01 -0.21
CA ALA A 42 4.54 1.30 0.89
C ALA A 42 3.73 1.98 2.01
N VAL A 43 4.21 1.93 3.25
CA VAL A 43 3.58 2.64 4.38
C VAL A 43 3.50 4.14 4.07
N GLY A 44 2.35 4.75 4.31
CA GLY A 44 2.03 6.14 3.99
C GLY A 44 1.60 6.38 2.53
N ALA A 45 1.64 5.36 1.66
CA ALA A 45 1.14 5.50 0.30
C ALA A 45 -0.39 5.60 0.24
N THR A 46 -0.89 6.24 -0.80
CA THR A 46 -2.34 6.30 -1.10
C THR A 46 -2.68 5.26 -2.16
N ILE A 47 -3.67 4.43 -1.88
CA ILE A 47 -4.23 3.45 -2.82
C ILE A 47 -5.63 3.91 -3.23
N THR A 48 -5.90 3.91 -4.53
CA THR A 48 -7.25 4.16 -5.07
C THR A 48 -7.91 2.82 -5.33
N TYR A 49 -9.04 2.57 -4.68
CA TYR A 49 -9.88 1.40 -4.91
C TYR A 49 -11.05 1.75 -5.82
N VAL A 50 -11.37 0.81 -6.70
CA VAL A 50 -12.59 0.85 -7.54
C VAL A 50 -13.40 -0.40 -7.24
N ILE A 51 -14.63 -0.21 -6.77
CA ILE A 51 -15.63 -1.27 -6.62
C ILE A 51 -16.61 -1.12 -7.77
N TYR A 52 -16.76 -2.16 -8.56
CA TYR A 52 -17.65 -2.16 -9.72
C TYR A 52 -18.76 -3.18 -9.54
N LEU A 53 -20.00 -2.72 -9.73
CA LEU A 53 -21.23 -3.46 -9.51
C LEU A 53 -21.96 -3.60 -10.85
N ILE A 54 -22.38 -4.81 -11.22
CA ILE A 54 -23.15 -5.09 -12.43
C ILE A 54 -24.46 -5.75 -12.01
N ASN A 55 -25.57 -5.16 -12.39
CA ASN A 55 -26.90 -5.71 -12.22
C ASN A 55 -27.41 -6.27 -13.55
N SER A 56 -27.44 -7.59 -13.70
CA SER A 56 -27.97 -8.28 -14.87
C SER A 56 -29.50 -8.50 -14.82
N GLY A 57 -30.14 -8.05 -13.75
CA GLY A 57 -31.59 -8.16 -13.54
C GLY A 57 -32.38 -7.07 -14.26
N THR A 58 -33.70 -7.29 -14.37
CA THR A 58 -34.65 -6.36 -15.05
C THR A 58 -35.20 -5.29 -14.09
N ALA A 59 -34.87 -5.34 -12.81
CA ALA A 59 -35.23 -4.34 -11.80
C ALA A 59 -33.97 -3.68 -11.22
N ALA A 60 -34.06 -2.41 -10.85
CA ALA A 60 -32.97 -1.72 -10.15
C ALA A 60 -32.77 -2.32 -8.76
N LEU A 61 -31.54 -2.44 -8.33
CA LEU A 61 -31.15 -2.77 -6.96
C LEU A 61 -30.92 -1.47 -6.20
N THR A 62 -31.72 -1.21 -5.18
CA THR A 62 -31.72 0.06 -4.43
C THR A 62 -31.41 -0.14 -2.96
N GLY A 63 -30.91 0.91 -2.30
CA GLY A 63 -30.61 0.88 -0.86
C GLY A 63 -29.50 -0.11 -0.49
N LEU A 64 -28.58 -0.42 -1.41
CA LEU A 64 -27.48 -1.30 -1.13
C LEU A 64 -26.50 -0.65 -0.17
N THR A 65 -25.89 -1.49 0.66
CA THR A 65 -24.74 -1.17 1.53
C THR A 65 -23.52 -1.91 1.02
N VAL A 66 -22.46 -1.15 0.78
CA VAL A 66 -21.12 -1.66 0.44
C VAL A 66 -20.25 -1.52 1.69
N THR A 67 -19.81 -2.63 2.24
CA THR A 67 -18.95 -2.70 3.44
C THR A 67 -17.57 -3.19 3.03
N ASP A 68 -16.54 -2.43 3.38
CA ASP A 68 -15.13 -2.72 3.08
C ASP A 68 -14.40 -2.99 4.40
N ASP A 69 -13.65 -4.09 4.49
CA ASP A 69 -12.95 -4.51 5.69
C ASP A 69 -11.62 -3.78 5.94
N LEU A 70 -11.19 -2.91 4.98
CA LEU A 70 -9.93 -2.17 5.04
C LEU A 70 -8.70 -3.09 5.21
N GLY A 71 -8.80 -4.33 4.72
CA GLY A 71 -7.75 -5.34 4.82
C GLY A 71 -7.47 -5.78 6.26
N GLY A 72 -8.44 -5.66 7.16
CA GLY A 72 -8.28 -5.99 8.56
C GLY A 72 -7.85 -7.44 8.80
N TYR A 73 -6.86 -7.63 9.68
CA TYR A 73 -6.39 -8.96 10.08
C TYR A 73 -6.25 -9.11 11.59
N ALA A 74 -6.32 -10.35 12.08
CA ALA A 74 -6.20 -10.63 13.50
C ALA A 74 -4.75 -10.44 13.99
N PHE A 75 -4.59 -9.70 15.10
CA PHE A 75 -3.33 -9.54 15.79
C PHE A 75 -3.55 -9.55 17.31
N GLY A 76 -2.87 -10.48 18.00
CA GLY A 76 -3.11 -10.69 19.42
C GLY A 76 -4.58 -11.06 19.70
N ALA A 77 -5.22 -10.33 20.60
CA ALA A 77 -6.65 -10.51 20.93
C ALA A 77 -7.59 -9.57 20.13
N GLY A 78 -7.07 -8.80 19.17
CA GLY A 78 -7.81 -7.79 18.43
C GLY A 78 -7.66 -7.88 16.93
N MET A 79 -8.11 -6.83 16.26
CA MET A 79 -7.95 -6.62 14.82
C MET A 79 -7.10 -5.38 14.59
N VAL A 80 -6.23 -5.42 13.58
CA VAL A 80 -5.49 -4.27 13.08
C VAL A 80 -5.83 -4.03 11.62
N TYR A 81 -5.71 -2.78 11.16
CA TYR A 81 -6.20 -2.37 9.85
C TYR A 81 -5.07 -1.71 9.05
N PRO A 82 -4.55 -2.38 8.03
CA PRO A 82 -3.47 -1.86 7.19
C PRO A 82 -3.90 -0.71 6.29
N LEU A 83 -5.20 -0.47 6.14
CA LEU A 83 -5.75 0.63 5.34
C LEU A 83 -6.62 1.54 6.21
N ARG A 84 -6.58 2.83 5.90
CA ARG A 84 -7.44 3.87 6.48
C ARG A 84 -8.10 4.68 5.36
N TYR A 85 -9.43 4.75 5.36
CA TYR A 85 -10.17 5.56 4.39
C TYR A 85 -9.73 7.03 4.47
N THR A 86 -9.58 7.68 3.30
CA THR A 86 -9.34 9.12 3.20
C THR A 86 -10.66 9.84 2.99
N ASP A 87 -11.10 10.60 3.99
CA ASP A 87 -12.40 11.25 4.00
C ASP A 87 -12.64 12.15 2.78
N GLY A 88 -13.88 12.13 2.27
CA GLY A 88 -14.31 12.97 1.16
C GLY A 88 -13.82 12.54 -0.22
N THR A 89 -13.09 11.43 -0.32
CA THR A 89 -12.54 10.95 -1.60
C THR A 89 -13.50 10.11 -2.41
N VAL A 90 -14.58 9.58 -1.81
CA VAL A 90 -15.53 8.72 -2.52
C VAL A 90 -16.19 9.43 -3.69
N ARG A 91 -16.26 8.75 -4.84
CA ARG A 91 -17.04 9.13 -6.02
C ARG A 91 -17.91 7.96 -6.42
N TYR A 92 -19.18 8.25 -6.70
CA TYR A 92 -20.16 7.25 -7.05
C TYR A 92 -20.70 7.52 -8.46
N PHE A 93 -20.75 6.50 -9.27
CA PHE A 93 -21.23 6.56 -10.65
C PHE A 93 -22.33 5.51 -10.87
N ALA A 94 -23.37 5.86 -11.62
CA ALA A 94 -24.38 4.92 -12.12
C ALA A 94 -24.42 5.02 -13.65
N ASN A 95 -24.27 3.92 -14.35
CA ASN A 95 -24.14 3.85 -15.82
C ASN A 95 -23.15 4.88 -16.39
N GLY A 96 -22.00 5.06 -15.70
CA GLY A 96 -20.95 6.00 -16.09
C GLY A 96 -21.22 7.47 -15.73
N ALA A 97 -22.41 7.83 -15.28
CA ALA A 97 -22.73 9.18 -14.85
C ALA A 97 -22.43 9.39 -13.36
N LEU A 98 -21.72 10.47 -13.01
CA LEU A 98 -21.43 10.84 -11.62
C LEU A 98 -22.74 11.15 -10.90
N GLN A 99 -22.89 10.58 -9.71
CA GLN A 99 -24.02 10.75 -8.81
C GLN A 99 -23.62 11.56 -7.56
N ALA A 100 -24.61 11.93 -6.74
CA ALA A 100 -24.35 12.43 -5.40
C ALA A 100 -23.53 11.39 -4.61
N ALA A 101 -22.61 11.86 -3.76
CA ALA A 101 -21.83 10.98 -2.91
C ALA A 101 -22.77 10.17 -1.98
N PRO A 102 -22.49 8.88 -1.75
CA PRO A 102 -23.25 8.08 -0.80
C PRO A 102 -22.96 8.53 0.63
N ASP A 103 -23.80 8.12 1.58
CA ASP A 103 -23.49 8.29 3.00
C ASP A 103 -22.33 7.36 3.37
N VAL A 104 -21.37 7.92 4.13
CA VAL A 104 -20.12 7.22 4.50
C VAL A 104 -20.01 7.07 6.01
N THR A 105 -19.72 5.85 6.45
CA THR A 105 -19.17 5.57 7.79
C THR A 105 -17.73 5.14 7.62
N ALA A 106 -16.78 5.98 8.02
CA ALA A 106 -15.35 5.80 7.72
C ALA A 106 -14.73 4.52 8.30
N GLY A 107 -15.35 3.96 9.33
CA GLY A 107 -14.99 2.65 9.87
C GLY A 107 -13.81 2.61 10.82
N PRO A 108 -13.16 1.46 11.06
CA PRO A 108 -13.38 0.14 10.45
C PRO A 108 -14.63 -0.59 10.98
N PRO A 109 -15.37 -1.33 10.13
CA PRO A 109 -15.26 -1.38 8.67
C PRO A 109 -15.78 -0.11 8.02
N LEU A 110 -15.25 0.25 6.84
CA LEU A 110 -15.74 1.34 6.00
C LEU A 110 -17.08 0.94 5.36
N ARG A 111 -18.07 1.85 5.38
CA ARG A 111 -19.39 1.59 4.79
C ARG A 111 -19.84 2.73 3.90
N PHE A 112 -20.41 2.36 2.75
CA PHE A 112 -21.13 3.26 1.84
C PHE A 112 -22.57 2.78 1.76
N THR A 113 -23.55 3.66 2.04
CA THR A 113 -24.97 3.30 2.07
C THR A 113 -25.76 4.11 1.04
N GLY A 114 -26.94 3.62 0.68
CA GLY A 114 -27.81 4.27 -0.29
C GLY A 114 -27.42 4.01 -1.76
N ILE A 115 -26.63 2.99 -2.04
CA ILE A 115 -26.18 2.67 -3.39
C ILE A 115 -27.33 2.09 -4.22
N THR A 116 -27.45 2.53 -5.45
CA THR A 116 -28.41 2.02 -6.44
C THR A 116 -27.66 1.53 -7.68
N VAL A 117 -27.98 0.31 -8.13
CA VAL A 117 -27.50 -0.21 -9.42
C VAL A 117 -28.68 -0.32 -10.35
N PRO A 118 -28.75 0.43 -11.47
CA PRO A 118 -29.88 0.41 -12.41
C PRO A 118 -30.17 -0.98 -12.96
N ALA A 119 -31.39 -1.22 -13.43
CA ALA A 119 -31.76 -2.45 -14.10
C ALA A 119 -30.93 -2.67 -15.37
N GLY A 120 -30.32 -3.84 -15.54
CA GLY A 120 -29.42 -4.14 -16.66
C GLY A 120 -28.21 -3.20 -16.74
N GLY A 121 -27.88 -2.50 -15.64
CA GLY A 121 -26.90 -1.43 -15.59
C GLY A 121 -25.74 -1.68 -14.63
N THR A 122 -24.99 -0.62 -14.38
CA THR A 122 -23.76 -0.67 -13.59
C THR A 122 -23.69 0.44 -12.55
N ALA A 123 -22.92 0.21 -11.49
CA ALA A 123 -22.47 1.24 -10.58
C ALA A 123 -20.99 1.10 -10.27
N ALA A 124 -20.32 2.21 -9.98
CA ALA A 124 -18.94 2.21 -9.55
C ALA A 124 -18.75 3.13 -8.35
N LEU A 125 -17.99 2.66 -7.37
CA LEU A 125 -17.48 3.46 -6.24
C LEU A 125 -15.97 3.55 -6.39
N VAL A 126 -15.44 4.78 -6.39
CA VAL A 126 -14.00 5.06 -6.41
C VAL A 126 -13.68 5.80 -5.13
N TYR A 127 -12.71 5.33 -4.35
CA TYR A 127 -12.28 5.97 -3.11
C TYR A 127 -10.80 5.76 -2.86
N GLN A 128 -10.23 6.55 -1.97
CA GLN A 128 -8.83 6.46 -1.57
C GLN A 128 -8.69 5.96 -0.14
N ALA A 129 -7.64 5.17 0.08
CA ALA A 129 -7.22 4.72 1.39
C ALA A 129 -5.70 4.90 1.55
N GLU A 130 -5.28 5.35 2.73
CA GLU A 130 -3.89 5.46 3.11
C GLU A 130 -3.41 4.13 3.72
N VAL A 131 -2.20 3.72 3.36
CA VAL A 131 -1.53 2.54 3.92
C VAL A 131 -0.94 2.92 5.29
N THR A 132 -1.39 2.25 6.33
CA THR A 132 -1.01 2.52 7.73
C THR A 132 0.25 1.75 8.14
N ALA A 133 0.76 2.02 9.34
CA ALA A 133 1.87 1.28 9.94
C ALA A 133 1.54 -0.19 10.29
N TYR A 134 0.29 -0.61 10.13
CA TYR A 134 -0.11 -2.02 10.30
C TYR A 134 0.04 -2.85 9.01
N ALA A 135 0.35 -2.22 7.87
CA ALA A 135 0.59 -2.92 6.62
C ALA A 135 1.92 -3.67 6.66
N PRO A 136 1.98 -4.98 6.33
CA PRO A 136 3.22 -5.75 6.31
C PRO A 136 4.20 -5.19 5.28
N PRO A 137 5.39 -4.70 5.65
CA PRO A 137 6.35 -4.11 4.70
C PRO A 137 7.36 -5.12 4.15
N THR A 138 7.25 -6.39 4.52
CA THR A 138 8.16 -7.48 4.12
C THR A 138 8.01 -7.84 2.65
N ALA A 139 8.98 -8.53 2.08
CA ALA A 139 8.97 -8.92 0.67
C ALA A 139 7.76 -9.79 0.26
N ASP A 140 7.18 -10.50 1.20
CA ASP A 140 5.96 -11.32 1.07
C ASP A 140 4.71 -10.62 1.61
N GLY A 141 4.82 -9.33 1.97
CA GLY A 141 3.72 -8.55 2.52
C GLY A 141 2.56 -8.39 1.53
N VAL A 142 1.35 -8.74 1.99
CA VAL A 142 0.11 -8.63 1.22
C VAL A 142 -0.96 -7.96 2.08
N ILE A 143 -1.74 -7.08 1.46
CA ILE A 143 -3.00 -6.57 2.01
C ILE A 143 -4.13 -7.18 1.18
N SER A 144 -4.93 -8.07 1.80
CA SER A 144 -6.13 -8.65 1.20
C SER A 144 -7.33 -7.85 1.67
N ASN A 145 -7.92 -7.04 0.79
CA ASN A 145 -9.00 -6.11 1.11
C ASN A 145 -10.30 -6.55 0.47
N THR A 146 -11.30 -6.92 1.29
CA THR A 146 -12.56 -7.50 0.87
C THR A 146 -13.72 -6.53 1.02
N VAL A 147 -14.51 -6.42 -0.02
CA VAL A 147 -15.80 -5.73 0.01
C VAL A 147 -16.95 -6.71 0.06
N THR A 148 -17.97 -6.42 0.85
CA THR A 148 -19.24 -7.13 0.91
C THR A 148 -20.38 -6.19 0.55
N VAL A 149 -21.21 -6.58 -0.41
CA VAL A 149 -22.39 -5.82 -0.83
C VAL A 149 -23.65 -6.53 -0.34
N THR A 150 -24.46 -5.83 0.43
CA THR A 150 -25.71 -6.34 1.00
C THR A 150 -26.86 -5.36 0.74
N GLY A 151 -28.09 -5.84 0.86
CA GLY A 151 -29.30 -5.00 0.77
C GLY A 151 -30.46 -5.71 0.08
N GLY A 152 -31.69 -5.35 0.46
CA GLY A 152 -32.90 -6.00 -0.07
C GLY A 152 -32.91 -7.49 0.22
N THR A 153 -33.17 -8.29 -0.83
CA THR A 153 -33.21 -9.77 -0.77
C THR A 153 -31.90 -10.42 -1.25
N LEU A 154 -30.84 -9.63 -1.46
CA LEU A 154 -29.55 -10.17 -1.94
C LEU A 154 -28.87 -11.00 -0.85
N ALA A 155 -28.46 -12.21 -1.20
CA ALA A 155 -27.38 -12.87 -0.46
C ALA A 155 -26.13 -12.02 -0.63
N GLY A 156 -25.39 -11.73 0.44
CA GLY A 156 -24.20 -10.86 0.39
C GLY A 156 -23.22 -11.30 -0.70
N GLN A 157 -22.87 -10.38 -1.61
CA GLN A 157 -21.90 -10.60 -2.66
C GLN A 157 -20.55 -10.02 -2.22
N THR A 158 -19.47 -10.71 -2.47
CA THR A 158 -18.12 -10.29 -2.06
C THR A 158 -17.17 -10.18 -3.24
N ALA A 159 -16.17 -9.30 -3.10
CA ALA A 159 -15.01 -9.24 -3.96
C ALA A 159 -13.79 -8.85 -3.14
N THR A 160 -12.66 -9.50 -3.40
CA THR A 160 -11.39 -9.27 -2.72
C THR A 160 -10.36 -8.77 -3.74
N GLU A 161 -9.58 -7.79 -3.33
CA GLU A 161 -8.41 -7.32 -4.06
C GLU A 161 -7.19 -7.44 -3.17
N GLU A 162 -6.10 -7.96 -3.74
CA GLU A 162 -4.82 -8.10 -3.07
C GLU A 162 -3.81 -7.13 -3.66
N ILE A 163 -3.14 -6.37 -2.78
CA ILE A 163 -2.00 -5.53 -3.13
C ILE A 163 -0.77 -6.01 -2.37
N THR A 164 0.40 -5.90 -2.98
CA THR A 164 1.67 -6.41 -2.43
C THR A 164 2.57 -5.29 -1.94
N ALA A 165 3.42 -5.56 -0.95
CA ALA A 165 4.44 -4.61 -0.54
C ALA A 165 5.41 -4.32 -1.70
N SER A 166 5.84 -3.06 -1.83
CA SER A 166 6.85 -2.66 -2.83
C SER A 166 8.15 -3.41 -2.57
N GLN A 167 8.71 -4.01 -3.62
CA GLN A 167 9.97 -4.74 -3.56
C GLN A 167 11.20 -3.86 -3.81
N ALA A 168 11.03 -2.57 -4.09
CA ALA A 168 12.13 -1.68 -4.42
C ALA A 168 12.97 -1.31 -3.19
N ALA A 169 14.26 -1.12 -3.39
CA ALA A 169 15.10 -0.41 -2.44
C ALA A 169 14.61 1.04 -2.32
N ARG A 170 14.66 1.60 -1.11
CA ARG A 170 14.29 3.00 -0.84
C ARG A 170 15.41 3.68 -0.07
N LEU A 171 16.27 4.38 -0.79
CA LEU A 171 17.44 5.00 -0.23
C LEU A 171 17.19 6.43 0.24
N GLU A 172 17.83 6.79 1.35
CA GLU A 172 18.01 8.15 1.83
C GLU A 172 19.49 8.36 2.12
N ILE A 173 20.02 9.55 1.82
CA ILE A 173 21.39 9.94 2.13
C ILE A 173 21.41 11.20 2.98
N THR A 174 22.26 11.20 4.01
CA THR A 174 22.55 12.38 4.82
C THR A 174 24.05 12.63 4.83
N LYS A 175 24.45 13.92 4.89
CA LYS A 175 25.84 14.37 4.93
C LYS A 175 26.08 15.12 6.24
N ALA A 176 27.16 14.77 6.94
CA ALA A 176 27.65 15.48 8.11
C ALA A 176 29.09 15.94 7.90
N LEU A 177 29.47 17.02 8.58
CA LEU A 177 30.81 17.60 8.57
C LEU A 177 31.35 17.66 10.00
N SER A 178 32.63 17.30 10.19
CA SER A 178 33.33 17.44 11.47
C SER A 178 34.82 17.74 11.24
N PRO A 179 35.41 18.72 11.96
CA PRO A 179 34.74 19.72 12.80
C PRO A 179 33.98 20.75 11.94
N ALA A 180 32.98 21.42 12.53
CA ALA A 180 32.25 22.51 11.85
C ALA A 180 33.08 23.81 11.71
N VAL A 181 34.11 23.97 12.54
CA VAL A 181 35.06 25.09 12.49
C VAL A 181 36.46 24.49 12.42
N VAL A 182 37.22 24.90 11.41
CA VAL A 182 38.55 24.38 11.13
C VAL A 182 39.49 25.56 10.85
N ALA A 183 40.77 25.46 11.26
CA ALA A 183 41.81 26.39 10.91
C ALA A 183 42.30 26.13 9.48
N GLU A 184 43.01 27.12 8.87
CA GLU A 184 43.76 26.91 7.65
C GLU A 184 44.74 25.74 7.84
N ASN A 185 44.84 24.85 6.85
CA ASN A 185 45.52 23.56 6.91
C ASN A 185 44.95 22.55 7.91
N GLY A 186 43.74 22.78 8.38
CA GLY A 186 43.06 21.85 9.29
C GLY A 186 42.44 20.65 8.55
N GLN A 187 42.17 19.59 9.31
CA GLN A 187 41.54 18.40 8.78
C GLN A 187 40.01 18.51 8.84
N LEU A 188 39.34 18.16 7.76
CA LEU A 188 37.90 18.01 7.67
C LEU A 188 37.52 16.55 7.38
N THR A 189 36.41 16.14 7.93
CA THR A 189 35.81 14.83 7.67
C THR A 189 34.35 15.00 7.28
N TYR A 190 34.02 14.53 6.08
CA TYR A 190 32.62 14.37 5.63
C TYR A 190 32.18 12.95 5.82
N THR A 191 31.03 12.77 6.45
CA THR A 191 30.38 11.47 6.66
C THR A 191 29.06 11.44 5.91
N PHE A 192 28.95 10.55 4.94
CA PHE A 192 27.70 10.26 4.22
C PHE A 192 27.10 9.01 4.83
N THR A 193 25.92 9.13 5.40
CA THR A 193 25.14 7.97 5.88
C THR A 193 24.04 7.68 4.89
N ILE A 194 24.08 6.47 4.31
CA ILE A 194 23.12 5.98 3.33
C ILE A 194 22.25 4.96 4.06
N ARG A 195 20.93 5.14 4.00
CA ARG A 195 19.94 4.26 4.64
C ARG A 195 19.01 3.70 3.59
N ASN A 196 18.75 2.40 3.69
CA ASN A 196 17.78 1.70 2.85
C ASN A 196 16.57 1.29 3.71
N PHE A 197 15.41 1.84 3.42
CA PHE A 197 14.13 1.53 4.07
C PHE A 197 13.31 0.50 3.30
N GLY A 198 13.82 0.00 2.17
CA GLY A 198 13.16 -0.98 1.32
C GLY A 198 13.59 -2.42 1.62
N PRO A 199 12.79 -3.42 1.17
CA PRO A 199 13.04 -4.83 1.42
C PRO A 199 14.15 -5.43 0.55
N THR A 200 14.63 -4.71 -0.46
CA THR A 200 15.68 -5.18 -1.36
C THR A 200 16.98 -4.44 -1.05
N ALA A 201 18.09 -5.19 -0.94
CA ALA A 201 19.41 -4.60 -0.83
C ALA A 201 19.78 -3.88 -2.14
N VAL A 202 20.62 -2.86 -2.04
CA VAL A 202 21.33 -2.28 -3.19
C VAL A 202 22.66 -3.02 -3.32
N ASP A 203 22.91 -3.58 -4.48
CA ASP A 203 24.13 -4.32 -4.79
C ASP A 203 24.93 -3.70 -5.95
N ALA A 204 25.98 -4.37 -6.40
CA ALA A 204 26.85 -3.86 -7.45
C ALA A 204 26.14 -3.69 -8.80
N ALA A 205 25.07 -4.46 -9.07
CA ALA A 205 24.33 -4.39 -10.34
C ALA A 205 23.41 -3.17 -10.43
N ASP A 206 23.14 -2.50 -9.30
CA ASP A 206 22.33 -1.28 -9.27
C ASP A 206 23.12 -0.02 -9.65
N ASP A 207 24.43 -0.13 -9.88
CA ASP A 207 25.33 0.96 -10.27
C ASP A 207 25.26 2.20 -9.35
N ALA A 208 24.92 1.99 -8.08
CA ALA A 208 24.80 3.09 -7.12
C ALA A 208 26.14 3.83 -6.95
N ALA A 209 26.09 5.15 -6.97
CA ALA A 209 27.24 6.02 -6.82
C ALA A 209 26.89 7.29 -6.01
N VAL A 210 27.88 7.80 -5.27
CA VAL A 210 27.81 9.08 -4.56
C VAL A 210 28.73 10.06 -5.28
N THR A 211 28.19 11.25 -5.58
CA THR A 211 28.97 12.38 -6.14
C THR A 211 28.87 13.57 -5.22
N ASP A 212 29.97 14.32 -5.10
CA ASP A 212 30.03 15.55 -4.33
C ASP A 212 31.06 16.51 -4.95
N THR A 213 30.98 17.79 -4.58
CA THR A 213 32.02 18.79 -4.89
C THR A 213 32.40 19.48 -3.59
N PHE A 214 33.60 19.15 -3.10
CA PHE A 214 34.11 19.74 -1.87
C PHE A 214 34.56 21.21 -2.09
N SER A 215 34.00 22.11 -1.26
CA SER A 215 34.41 23.52 -1.21
C SER A 215 34.51 23.92 0.27
N PRO A 216 35.74 24.25 0.76
CA PRO A 216 37.00 24.24 0.07
C PRO A 216 37.43 22.87 -0.47
N VAL A 217 38.32 22.90 -1.47
CA VAL A 217 38.92 21.66 -2.02
C VAL A 217 39.75 21.00 -0.92
N LEU A 218 39.73 19.70 -0.86
CA LEU A 218 40.49 18.90 0.09
C LEU A 218 41.80 18.40 -0.53
N ASN A 219 42.90 18.44 0.25
CA ASN A 219 44.17 17.81 -0.08
C ASN A 219 44.32 16.50 0.70
N ASP A 220 45.16 15.60 0.19
CA ASP A 220 45.53 14.33 0.86
C ASP A 220 44.32 13.53 1.39
N ILE A 221 43.30 13.37 0.52
CA ILE A 221 42.07 12.69 0.94
C ILE A 221 42.30 11.22 1.27
N THR A 222 41.60 10.77 2.30
CA THR A 222 41.40 9.34 2.65
C THR A 222 39.94 9.03 2.59
N VAL A 223 39.60 7.86 2.04
CA VAL A 223 38.23 7.44 1.87
C VAL A 223 38.05 6.07 2.52
N THR A 224 36.98 5.91 3.29
CA THR A 224 36.57 4.61 3.81
C THR A 224 35.09 4.35 3.53
N TYR A 225 34.76 3.09 3.29
CA TYR A 225 33.39 2.64 3.15
C TYR A 225 33.10 1.51 4.16
N ASN A 226 32.15 1.73 5.04
CA ASN A 226 31.85 0.84 6.17
C ASN A 226 33.13 0.51 7.00
N GLY A 227 34.01 1.50 7.17
CA GLY A 227 35.28 1.38 7.88
C GLY A 227 36.42 0.74 7.07
N THR A 228 36.17 0.21 5.87
CA THR A 228 37.19 -0.35 4.98
C THR A 228 37.81 0.74 4.12
N PRO A 229 39.14 0.88 4.08
CA PRO A 229 39.83 1.85 3.22
C PRO A 229 39.55 1.59 1.74
N TRP A 230 39.28 2.67 1.00
CA TRP A 230 39.09 2.68 -0.45
C TRP A 230 40.25 3.36 -1.16
N ALA A 231 40.55 2.96 -2.40
CA ALA A 231 41.63 3.44 -3.21
C ALA A 231 41.17 3.97 -4.59
N ALA A 232 41.73 5.10 -5.01
CA ALA A 232 41.56 5.59 -6.37
C ALA A 232 42.51 4.85 -7.34
N PRO A 233 42.11 4.63 -8.59
CA PRO A 233 40.82 5.00 -9.19
C PRO A 233 39.79 3.85 -9.10
N GLY A 234 40.06 2.74 -8.41
CA GLY A 234 39.22 1.54 -8.38
C GLY A 234 37.91 1.74 -7.66
N ASP A 235 37.91 2.48 -6.55
CA ASP A 235 36.72 2.66 -5.71
C ASP A 235 36.11 4.06 -5.88
N TYR A 236 36.93 5.08 -6.20
CA TYR A 236 36.49 6.44 -6.37
C TYR A 236 37.46 7.24 -7.28
N THR A 237 36.99 8.38 -7.72
CA THR A 237 37.82 9.42 -8.37
C THR A 237 37.71 10.74 -7.60
N TYR A 238 38.78 11.51 -7.59
CA TYR A 238 38.80 12.82 -6.98
C TYR A 238 39.72 13.78 -7.78
N SER A 239 39.23 14.98 -8.01
CA SER A 239 39.99 16.04 -8.65
C SER A 239 40.37 17.14 -7.65
N ALA A 240 41.61 17.18 -7.20
CA ALA A 240 42.13 18.23 -6.32
C ALA A 240 42.08 19.64 -6.95
N ALA A 241 41.95 19.77 -8.27
CA ALA A 241 41.80 21.05 -8.94
C ALA A 241 40.37 21.63 -8.85
N THR A 242 39.36 20.77 -8.78
CA THR A 242 37.95 21.17 -8.84
C THR A 242 37.12 20.80 -7.62
N GLY A 243 37.66 19.97 -6.73
CA GLY A 243 36.98 19.44 -5.58
C GLY A 243 35.93 18.32 -5.90
N VAL A 244 35.82 17.92 -7.17
CA VAL A 244 34.84 16.91 -7.61
C VAL A 244 35.26 15.54 -7.15
N PHE A 245 34.39 14.89 -6.41
CA PHE A 245 34.48 13.52 -5.90
C PHE A 245 33.37 12.68 -6.51
N SER A 246 33.69 11.44 -6.90
CA SER A 246 32.68 10.46 -7.34
C SER A 246 33.14 9.05 -6.97
N THR A 247 32.26 8.27 -6.36
CA THR A 247 32.51 6.84 -6.21
C THR A 247 32.33 6.12 -7.56
N THR A 248 33.06 5.04 -7.78
CA THR A 248 32.86 4.19 -8.95
C THR A 248 31.48 3.52 -8.87
N PRO A 249 30.67 3.56 -9.95
CA PRO A 249 29.37 2.89 -9.99
C PRO A 249 29.44 1.43 -9.56
N GLY A 250 28.45 0.98 -8.78
CA GLY A 250 28.38 -0.37 -8.24
C GLY A 250 29.28 -0.66 -7.01
N ARG A 251 30.06 0.34 -6.54
CA ARG A 251 30.86 0.18 -5.31
C ARG A 251 30.06 0.49 -4.03
N ILE A 252 28.97 1.20 -4.14
CA ILE A 252 28.06 1.48 -3.03
C ILE A 252 27.05 0.31 -2.94
N THR A 253 27.07 -0.41 -1.82
CA THR A 253 26.14 -1.50 -1.53
C THR A 253 25.46 -1.24 -0.19
N VAL A 254 24.13 -1.30 -0.13
CA VAL A 254 23.38 -1.00 1.10
C VAL A 254 22.47 -2.18 1.43
N PRO A 255 22.58 -2.77 2.63
CA PRO A 255 21.70 -3.87 3.02
C PRO A 255 20.23 -3.50 2.93
N ALA A 256 19.36 -4.49 2.78
CA ALA A 256 17.92 -4.33 2.93
C ALA A 256 17.56 -3.87 4.35
N ALA A 257 16.39 -3.26 4.52
CA ALA A 257 15.81 -3.01 5.83
C ALA A 257 15.45 -4.32 6.52
N ALA A 258 15.51 -4.31 7.87
CA ALA A 258 14.89 -5.33 8.70
C ALA A 258 13.54 -4.83 9.23
N TYR A 259 12.58 -5.75 9.36
CA TYR A 259 11.23 -5.45 9.78
C TYR A 259 10.85 -6.29 11.00
N THR A 260 10.28 -5.67 12.02
CA THR A 260 9.78 -6.34 13.22
C THR A 260 8.39 -5.83 13.54
N GLN A 261 7.49 -6.71 13.96
CA GLN A 261 6.16 -6.30 14.39
C GLN A 261 6.16 -6.05 15.90
N SER A 262 5.71 -4.88 16.31
CA SER A 262 5.58 -4.48 17.71
C SER A 262 4.40 -5.18 18.39
N THR A 263 4.36 -5.12 19.71
CA THR A 263 3.27 -5.73 20.51
C THR A 263 1.90 -5.11 20.29
N ASP A 264 1.83 -3.91 19.73
CA ASP A 264 0.60 -3.22 19.32
C ASP A 264 0.18 -3.52 17.87
N GLY A 265 0.96 -4.35 17.15
CA GLY A 265 0.72 -4.74 15.77
C GLY A 265 1.33 -3.82 14.72
N THR A 266 1.91 -2.68 15.09
CA THR A 266 2.61 -1.81 14.14
C THR A 266 3.92 -2.42 13.68
N TRP A 267 4.33 -2.13 12.43
CA TRP A 267 5.61 -2.54 11.90
C TRP A 267 6.68 -1.48 12.12
N VAL A 268 7.80 -1.90 12.70
CA VAL A 268 9.01 -1.08 12.91
C VAL A 268 10.01 -1.43 11.82
N ILE A 269 10.51 -0.39 11.14
CA ILE A 269 11.50 -0.51 10.08
C ILE A 269 12.86 -0.12 10.65
N THR A 270 13.81 -1.06 10.64
CA THR A 270 15.23 -0.78 10.92
C THR A 270 15.95 -0.71 9.58
N PRO A 271 16.36 0.48 9.11
CA PRO A 271 16.97 0.61 7.80
C PRO A 271 18.32 -0.11 7.71
N GLY A 272 18.58 -0.73 6.58
CA GLY A 272 19.94 -1.13 6.21
C GLY A 272 20.79 0.14 6.09
N THR A 273 22.04 0.12 6.59
CA THR A 273 22.87 1.33 6.66
C THR A 273 24.25 1.06 6.06
N ALA A 274 24.75 2.02 5.30
CA ALA A 274 26.12 2.10 4.85
C ALA A 274 26.70 3.50 5.12
N THR A 275 28.00 3.58 5.35
CA THR A 275 28.68 4.83 5.69
C THR A 275 29.88 5.02 4.79
N LEU A 276 29.91 6.14 4.05
CA LEU A 276 31.07 6.61 3.30
C LEU A 276 31.69 7.80 4.05
N VAL A 277 32.97 7.73 4.33
CA VAL A 277 33.71 8.78 5.02
C VAL A 277 34.82 9.28 4.12
N VAL A 278 34.91 10.59 3.96
CA VAL A 278 35.98 11.26 3.23
C VAL A 278 36.62 12.28 4.17
N SER A 279 37.92 12.11 4.45
CA SER A 279 38.71 13.05 5.25
C SER A 279 39.83 13.64 4.41
N GLY A 280 40.16 14.88 4.66
CA GLY A 280 41.28 15.58 3.99
C GLY A 280 41.63 16.90 4.67
N THR A 281 42.69 17.53 4.23
CA THR A 281 43.12 18.87 4.72
C THR A 281 42.66 19.96 3.76
N ILE A 282 42.39 21.16 4.26
CA ILE A 282 42.07 22.36 3.45
C ILE A 282 43.28 23.23 3.27
#